data_3bd0c1fbaebd70d0b54fe9424faebd25
#
_entry.id   3bd0c1fbaebd70d0b54fe9424faebd25
#
_cell.length_a   1.000
_cell.length_b   1.000
_cell.length_c   1.000
_cell.angle_alpha   90.00
_cell.angle_beta   90.00
_cell.angle_gamma   90.00
#
_symmetry.space_group_name_H-M   'P 1'
#
loop_
_entity.id
_entity.type
_entity.pdbx_description
1 polymer ?
#
loop_
_entity_poly.entity_id
_entity_poly.type
_entity_poly.pdbx_seq_one_letter_code
_entity_poly.pdbx_strand_id
1 'polypeptide(L)'
;MDSPTLFSQTPPVRLFFFAAIPGALSMLASSLYYTLDGVFVGQFIGAMAFAAINLAMPFVIINFSLADLIGVGASVPISIALGRGDKKEANNIFTCACLLIHALGILIGAALFAAAPLLIRFLGADGEFAAMAVEYLRVYALCSPLTTAMFAMDNFLRISGFIRGSLALNILMSVLCAGFELVFLGVFGWGVWAAALAGSLGMGVCVLIAYIPFLRGKSVLRFTRPRFSWKLVRHIAACGTPNFLNNVSARITEILMNAILVRLGGAMAVSVYGVLLFVDGLIQPLLYGICDALQPAVGYNWGARKYSRVRAIERCCFIGAAVTTIALMFLVRSEPTFIIHLFVPDANQKLLNTATAALSLFSFAYLTRWLGFATQSYMIAIGKPFQAALISVSTTLAFPVLFLILLWPLGLTGIWLNLPASATLAAVLSVVILRRLRRELQQEDA
;
A
#
# COMPACT_ATOMS: atom_id res chain seq x y z
N MET A 1 -14.05 19.14 -12.77
CA MET A 1 -12.98 20.16 -12.77
C MET A 1 -11.76 19.52 -13.37
N ASP A 2 -11.10 20.17 -14.30
CA ASP A 2 -9.85 19.66 -14.86
C ASP A 2 -8.75 19.69 -13.82
N SER A 3 -7.83 18.72 -13.86
CA SER A 3 -6.72 18.58 -12.90
C SER A 3 -5.94 19.89 -12.64
N PRO A 4 -5.60 20.71 -13.66
CA PRO A 4 -4.92 21.99 -13.45
C PRO A 4 -5.69 22.96 -12.55
N THR A 5 -6.99 23.10 -12.76
CA THR A 5 -7.86 23.98 -11.96
C THR A 5 -8.06 23.44 -10.54
N LEU A 6 -8.26 22.13 -10.41
CA LEU A 6 -8.43 21.46 -9.13
C LEU A 6 -7.21 21.66 -8.22
N PHE A 7 -6.01 21.35 -8.73
CA PHE A 7 -4.79 21.39 -7.91
C PHE A 7 -4.23 22.80 -7.70
N SER A 8 -4.44 23.71 -8.66
CA SER A 8 -3.86 25.06 -8.62
C SER A 8 -4.74 26.13 -7.99
N GLN A 9 -6.07 25.97 -7.98
CA GLN A 9 -7.00 27.02 -7.55
C GLN A 9 -7.81 26.66 -6.31
N THR A 10 -8.11 25.36 -6.08
CA THR A 10 -8.91 24.94 -4.90
C THR A 10 -8.17 25.25 -3.59
N PRO A 11 -8.80 25.91 -2.59
CA PRO A 11 -8.17 26.15 -1.30
C PRO A 11 -7.56 24.88 -0.69
N PRO A 12 -6.38 24.93 -0.05
CA PRO A 12 -5.67 23.74 0.43
C PRO A 12 -6.50 22.85 1.36
N VAL A 13 -7.26 23.44 2.28
CA VAL A 13 -8.13 22.69 3.21
C VAL A 13 -9.24 21.96 2.45
N ARG A 14 -9.91 22.65 1.50
CA ARG A 14 -10.96 22.03 0.69
C ARG A 14 -10.39 20.92 -0.21
N LEU A 15 -9.20 21.13 -0.76
CA LEU A 15 -8.50 20.14 -1.57
C LEU A 15 -8.12 18.92 -0.73
N PHE A 16 -7.67 19.14 0.52
CA PHE A 16 -7.38 18.07 1.47
C PHE A 16 -8.60 17.15 1.65
N PHE A 17 -9.74 17.70 2.09
CA PHE A 17 -10.93 16.88 2.29
C PHE A 17 -11.45 16.23 1.00
N PHE A 18 -11.33 16.92 -0.13
CA PHE A 18 -11.76 16.41 -1.43
C PHE A 18 -10.90 15.22 -1.91
N ALA A 19 -9.63 15.14 -1.53
CA ALA A 19 -8.72 14.07 -1.91
C ALA A 19 -8.58 13.00 -0.81
N ALA A 20 -8.36 13.42 0.44
CA ALA A 20 -8.03 12.52 1.56
C ALA A 20 -9.22 11.62 1.97
N ILE A 21 -10.46 12.15 2.00
CA ILE A 21 -11.63 11.31 2.35
C ILE A 21 -11.84 10.20 1.30
N PRO A 22 -11.93 10.50 -0.01
CA PRO A 22 -12.03 9.44 -1.01
C PRO A 22 -10.83 8.48 -0.99
N GLY A 23 -9.62 8.99 -0.76
CA GLY A 23 -8.42 8.16 -0.64
C GLY A 23 -8.49 7.18 0.52
N ALA A 24 -8.85 7.66 1.71
CA ALA A 24 -9.02 6.82 2.90
C ALA A 24 -10.12 5.77 2.72
N LEU A 25 -11.28 6.17 2.17
CA LEU A 25 -12.39 5.25 1.89
C LEU A 25 -12.02 4.20 0.83
N SER A 26 -11.25 4.57 -0.20
CA SER A 26 -10.75 3.62 -1.20
C SER A 26 -9.86 2.55 -0.57
N MET A 27 -8.92 2.96 0.28
CA MET A 27 -8.01 2.04 0.95
C MET A 27 -8.73 1.16 1.96
N LEU A 28 -9.72 1.71 2.69
CA LEU A 28 -10.55 0.94 3.61
C LEU A 28 -11.39 -0.11 2.86
N ALA A 29 -12.01 0.25 1.74
CA ALA A 29 -12.78 -0.68 0.91
C ALA A 29 -11.91 -1.84 0.41
N SER A 30 -10.68 -1.55 -0.04
CA SER A 30 -9.73 -2.60 -0.45
C SER A 30 -9.32 -3.50 0.73
N SER A 31 -9.06 -2.92 1.91
CA SER A 31 -8.70 -3.70 3.11
C SER A 31 -9.85 -4.64 3.55
N LEU A 32 -11.09 -4.14 3.50
CA LEU A 32 -12.27 -4.95 3.80
C LEU A 32 -12.46 -6.09 2.79
N TYR A 33 -12.21 -5.84 1.50
CA TYR A 33 -12.25 -6.88 0.48
C TYR A 33 -11.24 -8.01 0.78
N TYR A 34 -9.98 -7.68 1.09
CA TYR A 34 -8.99 -8.70 1.45
C TYR A 34 -9.39 -9.54 2.66
N THR A 35 -10.10 -8.94 3.63
CA THR A 35 -10.65 -9.69 4.76
C THR A 35 -11.77 -10.62 4.33
N LEU A 36 -12.69 -10.18 3.46
CA LEU A 36 -13.78 -10.99 2.91
C LEU A 36 -13.28 -12.15 2.05
N ASP A 37 -12.26 -11.92 1.22
CA ASP A 37 -11.59 -12.96 0.41
C ASP A 37 -11.11 -14.11 1.29
N GLY A 38 -10.40 -13.81 2.39
CA GLY A 38 -9.99 -14.82 3.34
C GLY A 38 -11.15 -15.60 3.99
N VAL A 39 -12.25 -14.90 4.31
CA VAL A 39 -13.46 -15.52 4.88
C VAL A 39 -14.13 -16.45 3.86
N PHE A 40 -14.29 -16.01 2.61
CA PHE A 40 -14.94 -16.82 1.56
C PHE A 40 -14.13 -18.07 1.23
N VAL A 41 -12.82 -17.93 1.06
CA VAL A 41 -11.94 -19.08 0.85
C VAL A 41 -12.04 -20.08 2.01
N GLY A 42 -11.94 -19.60 3.24
CA GLY A 42 -12.00 -20.44 4.43
C GLY A 42 -13.35 -21.16 4.58
N GLN A 43 -14.45 -20.50 4.28
CA GLN A 43 -15.80 -21.06 4.41
C GLN A 43 -16.20 -21.99 3.26
N PHE A 44 -15.87 -21.63 2.00
CA PHE A 44 -16.35 -22.38 0.84
C PHE A 44 -15.40 -23.50 0.42
N ILE A 45 -14.09 -23.33 0.59
CA ILE A 45 -13.10 -24.34 0.17
C ILE A 45 -12.48 -25.05 1.38
N GLY A 46 -12.31 -24.33 2.49
CA GLY A 46 -11.80 -24.88 3.75
C GLY A 46 -10.43 -24.37 4.17
N ALA A 47 -10.01 -24.77 5.38
CA ALA A 47 -8.81 -24.26 6.04
C ALA A 47 -7.50 -24.58 5.29
N MET A 48 -7.42 -25.75 4.61
CA MET A 48 -6.24 -26.16 3.84
C MET A 48 -6.04 -25.25 2.63
N ALA A 49 -7.12 -24.88 1.92
CA ALA A 49 -7.08 -23.96 0.80
C ALA A 49 -6.68 -22.55 1.24
N PHE A 50 -7.24 -22.05 2.34
CA PHE A 50 -6.86 -20.78 2.92
C PHE A 50 -5.37 -20.72 3.29
N ALA A 51 -4.84 -21.81 3.89
CA ALA A 51 -3.42 -21.92 4.18
C ALA A 51 -2.55 -21.95 2.91
N ALA A 52 -3.02 -22.65 1.84
CA ALA A 52 -2.31 -22.70 0.56
C ALA A 52 -2.23 -21.33 -0.14
N ILE A 53 -3.31 -20.55 -0.10
CA ILE A 53 -3.30 -19.17 -0.61
C ILE A 53 -2.33 -18.31 0.19
N ASN A 54 -2.36 -18.39 1.53
CA ASN A 54 -1.43 -17.63 2.37
C ASN A 54 0.05 -17.97 2.07
N LEU A 55 0.35 -19.23 1.72
CA LEU A 55 1.69 -19.64 1.28
C LEU A 55 2.09 -19.00 -0.07
N ALA A 56 1.15 -18.78 -0.97
CA ALA A 56 1.39 -18.13 -2.26
C ALA A 56 1.45 -16.59 -2.18
N MET A 57 0.84 -15.99 -1.14
CA MET A 57 0.72 -14.52 -0.99
C MET A 57 2.03 -13.74 -1.08
N PRO A 58 3.18 -14.17 -0.55
CA PRO A 58 4.43 -13.42 -0.72
C PRO A 58 4.78 -13.14 -2.18
N PHE A 59 4.52 -14.08 -3.08
CA PHE A 59 4.82 -13.92 -4.52
C PHE A 59 3.83 -12.96 -5.19
N VAL A 60 2.57 -12.99 -4.77
CA VAL A 60 1.53 -12.05 -5.20
C VAL A 60 1.91 -10.62 -4.77
N ILE A 61 2.34 -10.44 -3.53
CA ILE A 61 2.74 -9.12 -2.99
C ILE A 61 4.00 -8.59 -3.71
N ILE A 62 4.97 -9.44 -4.01
CA ILE A 62 6.15 -9.05 -4.78
C ILE A 62 5.74 -8.58 -6.18
N ASN A 63 4.82 -9.28 -6.85
CA ASN A 63 4.31 -8.87 -8.15
C ASN A 63 3.62 -7.50 -8.09
N PHE A 64 2.76 -7.26 -7.12
CA PHE A 64 2.16 -5.93 -6.90
C PHE A 64 3.19 -4.86 -6.58
N SER A 65 4.18 -5.16 -5.77
CA SER A 65 5.24 -4.20 -5.40
C SER A 65 6.08 -3.79 -6.62
N LEU A 66 6.33 -4.71 -7.55
CA LEU A 66 7.01 -4.42 -8.81
C LEU A 66 6.12 -3.60 -9.77
N ALA A 67 4.81 -3.82 -9.76
CA ALA A 67 3.87 -2.99 -10.49
C ALA A 67 3.83 -1.56 -9.94
N ASP A 68 3.82 -1.41 -8.62
CA ASP A 68 3.87 -0.11 -7.94
C ASP A 68 5.18 0.63 -8.20
N LEU A 69 6.29 -0.08 -8.35
CA LEU A 69 7.57 0.51 -8.75
C LEU A 69 7.42 1.37 -10.01
N ILE A 70 6.64 0.90 -10.99
CA ILE A 70 6.40 1.63 -12.23
C ILE A 70 5.21 2.58 -12.08
N GLY A 71 4.11 2.14 -11.47
CA GLY A 71 2.87 2.90 -11.35
C GLY A 71 3.02 4.17 -10.53
N VAL A 72 3.49 4.04 -9.30
CA VAL A 72 3.79 5.16 -8.41
C VAL A 72 4.99 5.94 -8.93
N GLY A 73 6.03 5.21 -9.42
CA GLY A 73 7.22 5.82 -9.97
C GLY A 73 6.96 6.75 -11.16
N ALA A 74 6.00 6.43 -12.01
CA ALA A 74 5.60 7.30 -13.13
C ALA A 74 4.69 8.45 -12.68
N SER A 75 3.90 8.25 -11.64
CA SER A 75 2.93 9.23 -11.13
C SER A 75 3.61 10.55 -10.72
N VAL A 76 4.78 10.46 -10.11
CA VAL A 76 5.55 11.62 -9.64
C VAL A 76 6.01 12.51 -10.79
N PRO A 77 6.82 12.02 -11.75
CA PRO A 77 7.28 12.85 -12.86
C PRO A 77 6.11 13.35 -13.75
N ILE A 78 5.02 12.58 -13.90
CA ILE A 78 3.82 13.03 -14.60
C ILE A 78 3.22 14.25 -13.89
N SER A 79 3.02 14.19 -12.58
CA SER A 79 2.44 15.29 -11.82
C SER A 79 3.31 16.55 -11.88
N ILE A 80 4.62 16.41 -11.79
CA ILE A 80 5.59 17.51 -11.89
C ILE A 80 5.59 18.10 -13.32
N ALA A 81 5.58 17.27 -14.35
CA ALA A 81 5.53 17.73 -15.75
C ALA A 81 4.24 18.49 -16.05
N LEU A 82 3.08 18.02 -15.57
CA LEU A 82 1.81 18.74 -15.67
C LEU A 82 1.87 20.08 -14.94
N GLY A 83 2.51 20.14 -13.77
CA GLY A 83 2.72 21.39 -13.03
C GLY A 83 3.58 22.41 -13.78
N ARG A 84 4.60 21.95 -14.48
CA ARG A 84 5.44 22.78 -15.39
C ARG A 84 4.72 23.23 -16.66
N GLY A 85 3.54 22.67 -16.95
CA GLY A 85 2.81 22.91 -18.18
C GLY A 85 3.27 22.03 -19.35
N ASP A 86 4.22 21.13 -19.15
CA ASP A 86 4.73 20.23 -20.19
C ASP A 86 3.83 18.97 -20.36
N LYS A 87 2.71 19.18 -21.02
CA LYS A 87 1.77 18.10 -21.35
C LYS A 87 2.36 17.04 -22.29
N LYS A 88 3.37 17.41 -23.11
CA LYS A 88 3.99 16.45 -24.03
C LYS A 88 4.84 15.46 -23.28
N GLU A 89 5.66 15.93 -22.32
CA GLU A 89 6.43 15.08 -21.43
C GLU A 89 5.52 14.20 -20.56
N ALA A 90 4.49 14.78 -19.92
CA ALA A 90 3.53 14.04 -19.11
C ALA A 90 2.85 12.90 -19.89
N ASN A 91 2.39 13.16 -21.11
CA ASN A 91 1.76 12.16 -21.98
C ASN A 91 2.73 11.07 -22.43
N ASN A 92 3.98 11.43 -22.73
CA ASN A 92 5.02 10.46 -23.06
C ASN A 92 5.33 9.53 -21.88
N ILE A 93 5.51 10.08 -20.67
CA ILE A 93 5.75 9.31 -19.45
C ILE A 93 4.58 8.37 -19.19
N PHE A 94 3.34 8.87 -19.27
CA PHE A 94 2.12 8.08 -19.09
C PHE A 94 2.07 6.89 -20.07
N THR A 95 2.29 7.15 -21.38
CA THR A 95 2.24 6.10 -22.40
C THR A 95 3.34 5.06 -22.18
N CYS A 96 4.57 5.50 -21.92
CA CYS A 96 5.69 4.60 -21.61
C CYS A 96 5.44 3.78 -20.34
N ALA A 97 4.87 4.38 -19.28
CA ALA A 97 4.55 3.70 -18.05
C ALA A 97 3.48 2.61 -18.26
N CYS A 98 2.41 2.90 -18.99
CA CYS A 98 1.38 1.90 -19.33
C CYS A 98 1.99 0.69 -20.05
N LEU A 99 2.85 0.94 -21.05
CA LEU A 99 3.54 -0.14 -21.78
C LEU A 99 4.49 -0.94 -20.89
N LEU A 100 5.26 -0.26 -20.04
CA LEU A 100 6.18 -0.90 -19.09
C LEU A 100 5.44 -1.78 -18.08
N ILE A 101 4.31 -1.32 -17.55
CA ILE A 101 3.51 -2.09 -16.58
C ILE A 101 2.98 -3.37 -17.20
N HIS A 102 2.41 -3.30 -18.40
CA HIS A 102 1.91 -4.50 -19.08
C HIS A 102 3.06 -5.43 -19.49
N ALA A 103 4.17 -4.90 -20.01
CA ALA A 103 5.35 -5.70 -20.33
C ALA A 103 5.92 -6.39 -19.10
N LEU A 104 6.01 -5.68 -17.98
CA LEU A 104 6.47 -6.22 -16.69
C LEU A 104 5.48 -7.27 -16.17
N GLY A 105 4.18 -7.00 -16.23
CA GLY A 105 3.13 -7.95 -15.85
C GLY A 105 3.18 -9.25 -16.64
N ILE A 106 3.44 -9.18 -17.96
CA ILE A 106 3.63 -10.35 -18.81
C ILE A 106 4.91 -11.10 -18.41
N LEU A 107 6.03 -10.39 -18.24
CA LEU A 107 7.32 -10.99 -17.90
C LEU A 107 7.28 -11.69 -16.55
N ILE A 108 6.79 -11.00 -15.51
CA ILE A 108 6.69 -11.55 -14.16
C ILE A 108 5.63 -12.66 -14.13
N GLY A 109 4.49 -12.46 -14.79
CA GLY A 109 3.46 -13.49 -14.90
C GLY A 109 3.99 -14.77 -15.52
N ALA A 110 4.73 -14.69 -16.63
CA ALA A 110 5.37 -15.84 -17.26
C ALA A 110 6.40 -16.51 -16.34
N ALA A 111 7.23 -15.71 -15.66
CA ALA A 111 8.24 -16.21 -14.72
C ALA A 111 7.57 -16.91 -13.51
N LEU A 112 6.55 -16.32 -12.91
CA LEU A 112 5.80 -16.89 -11.79
C LEU A 112 5.05 -18.17 -12.21
N PHE A 113 4.43 -18.19 -13.39
CA PHE A 113 3.74 -19.37 -13.89
C PHE A 113 4.68 -20.56 -14.05
N ALA A 114 5.85 -20.32 -14.64
CA ALA A 114 6.87 -21.36 -14.83
C ALA A 114 7.52 -21.79 -13.51
N ALA A 115 7.84 -20.84 -12.64
CA ALA A 115 8.55 -21.09 -11.39
C ALA A 115 7.63 -21.53 -10.23
N ALA A 116 6.30 -21.43 -10.35
CA ALA A 116 5.36 -21.70 -9.26
C ALA A 116 5.62 -23.03 -8.53
N PRO A 117 5.81 -24.20 -9.21
CA PRO A 117 6.07 -25.46 -8.51
C PRO A 117 7.38 -25.44 -7.72
N LEU A 118 8.41 -24.79 -8.27
CA LEU A 118 9.74 -24.68 -7.62
C LEU A 118 9.66 -23.79 -6.39
N LEU A 119 8.99 -22.63 -6.50
CA LEU A 119 8.82 -21.66 -5.43
C LEU A 119 8.05 -22.23 -4.24
N ILE A 120 6.95 -22.94 -4.51
CA ILE A 120 6.12 -23.55 -3.47
C ILE A 120 6.86 -24.71 -2.77
N ARG A 121 7.59 -25.54 -3.52
CA ARG A 121 8.46 -26.57 -2.92
C ARG A 121 9.59 -25.98 -2.08
N PHE A 122 10.18 -24.87 -2.52
CA PHE A 122 11.23 -24.19 -1.76
C PHE A 122 10.74 -23.72 -0.39
N LEU A 123 9.45 -23.39 -0.27
CA LEU A 123 8.81 -23.06 1.02
C LEU A 123 8.48 -24.30 1.87
N GLY A 124 8.84 -25.52 1.41
CA GLY A 124 8.66 -26.76 2.17
C GLY A 124 7.27 -27.37 2.08
N ALA A 125 6.46 -26.98 1.08
CA ALA A 125 5.14 -27.54 0.88
C ALA A 125 5.16 -28.74 -0.08
N ASP A 126 4.40 -29.80 0.26
CA ASP A 126 4.30 -31.05 -0.49
C ASP A 126 2.84 -31.51 -0.65
N GLY A 127 2.63 -32.49 -1.54
CA GLY A 127 1.34 -33.16 -1.74
C GLY A 127 0.23 -32.22 -2.24
N GLU A 128 -1.00 -32.46 -1.78
CA GLU A 128 -2.20 -31.73 -2.19
C GLU A 128 -2.15 -30.25 -1.80
N PHE A 129 -1.59 -29.95 -0.64
CA PHE A 129 -1.37 -28.58 -0.17
C PHE A 129 -0.52 -27.74 -1.13
N ALA A 130 0.60 -28.31 -1.59
CA ALA A 130 1.47 -27.67 -2.58
C ALA A 130 0.75 -27.53 -3.94
N ALA A 131 -0.02 -28.54 -4.35
CA ALA A 131 -0.79 -28.49 -5.61
C ALA A 131 -1.78 -27.32 -5.61
N MET A 132 -2.54 -27.13 -4.53
CA MET A 132 -3.47 -26.00 -4.38
C MET A 132 -2.76 -24.64 -4.47
N ALA A 133 -1.62 -24.47 -3.79
CA ALA A 133 -0.86 -23.23 -3.82
C ALA A 133 -0.29 -22.93 -5.23
N VAL A 134 0.19 -23.95 -5.93
CA VAL A 134 0.69 -23.84 -7.32
C VAL A 134 -0.44 -23.48 -8.28
N GLU A 135 -1.60 -24.10 -8.13
CA GLU A 135 -2.78 -23.83 -8.97
C GLU A 135 -3.24 -22.37 -8.82
N TYR A 136 -3.39 -21.91 -7.58
CA TYR A 136 -3.69 -20.50 -7.28
C TYR A 136 -2.68 -19.56 -7.92
N LEU A 137 -1.38 -19.79 -7.67
CA LEU A 137 -0.31 -18.92 -8.14
C LEU A 137 -0.21 -18.88 -9.66
N ARG A 138 -0.47 -19.99 -10.35
CA ARG A 138 -0.47 -20.05 -11.82
C ARG A 138 -1.61 -19.26 -12.43
N VAL A 139 -2.82 -19.37 -11.90
CA VAL A 139 -3.98 -18.61 -12.39
C VAL A 139 -3.75 -17.11 -12.14
N TYR A 140 -3.29 -16.74 -10.95
CA TYR A 140 -2.91 -15.36 -10.65
C TYR A 140 -1.83 -14.84 -11.62
N ALA A 141 -0.80 -15.65 -11.89
CA ALA A 141 0.30 -15.30 -12.80
C ALA A 141 -0.17 -15.04 -14.23
N LEU A 142 -1.10 -15.85 -14.75
CA LEU A 142 -1.72 -15.64 -16.07
C LEU A 142 -2.49 -14.31 -16.15
N CYS A 143 -3.12 -13.90 -15.06
CA CYS A 143 -3.89 -12.66 -14.98
C CYS A 143 -3.02 -11.44 -14.62
N SER A 144 -1.73 -11.64 -14.28
CA SER A 144 -0.82 -10.59 -13.86
C SER A 144 -0.77 -9.37 -14.79
N PRO A 145 -0.79 -9.47 -16.13
CA PRO A 145 -0.79 -8.31 -17.02
C PRO A 145 -1.98 -7.37 -16.82
N LEU A 146 -3.10 -7.87 -16.33
CA LEU A 146 -4.29 -7.08 -16.03
C LEU A 146 -4.24 -6.53 -14.60
N THR A 147 -3.95 -7.41 -13.62
CA THR A 147 -3.99 -7.03 -12.20
C THR A 147 -2.94 -5.98 -11.83
N THR A 148 -1.74 -6.06 -12.43
CA THR A 148 -0.66 -5.09 -12.19
C THR A 148 -1.00 -3.67 -12.65
N ALA A 149 -1.85 -3.50 -13.65
CA ALA A 149 -2.22 -2.19 -14.14
C ALA A 149 -3.21 -1.44 -13.23
N MET A 150 -3.93 -2.13 -12.33
CA MET A 150 -5.02 -1.55 -11.54
C MET A 150 -4.56 -0.37 -10.69
N PHE A 151 -3.51 -0.56 -9.88
CA PHE A 151 -3.02 0.48 -8.98
C PHE A 151 -2.40 1.67 -9.72
N ALA A 152 -1.73 1.40 -10.83
CA ALA A 152 -1.19 2.46 -11.68
C ALA A 152 -2.30 3.31 -12.31
N MET A 153 -3.35 2.66 -12.84
CA MET A 153 -4.49 3.35 -13.42
C MET A 153 -5.25 4.18 -12.39
N ASP A 154 -5.38 3.68 -11.15
CA ASP A 154 -5.94 4.45 -10.05
C ASP A 154 -5.16 5.75 -9.80
N ASN A 155 -3.82 5.67 -9.73
CA ASN A 155 -2.96 6.84 -9.59
C ASN A 155 -3.10 7.81 -10.78
N PHE A 156 -3.15 7.32 -12.01
CA PHE A 156 -3.31 8.16 -13.19
C PHE A 156 -4.68 8.84 -13.26
N LEU A 157 -5.74 8.21 -12.78
CA LEU A 157 -7.05 8.84 -12.62
C LEU A 157 -6.99 9.99 -11.61
N ARG A 158 -6.34 9.79 -10.46
CA ARG A 158 -6.17 10.84 -9.44
C ARG A 158 -5.38 12.03 -9.97
N ILE A 159 -4.27 11.78 -10.67
CA ILE A 159 -3.47 12.83 -11.34
C ILE A 159 -4.31 13.61 -12.35
N SER A 160 -5.20 12.93 -13.06
CA SER A 160 -6.09 13.52 -14.04
C SER A 160 -7.29 14.27 -13.45
N GLY A 161 -7.40 14.33 -12.11
CA GLY A 161 -8.49 15.02 -11.41
C GLY A 161 -9.76 14.17 -11.19
N PHE A 162 -9.76 12.89 -11.63
CA PHE A 162 -10.90 11.97 -11.44
C PHE A 162 -10.87 11.30 -10.05
N ILE A 163 -10.72 12.09 -8.97
CA ILE A 163 -10.57 11.56 -7.60
C ILE A 163 -11.80 10.75 -7.16
N ARG A 164 -13.01 11.25 -7.43
CA ARG A 164 -14.25 10.51 -7.14
C ARG A 164 -14.41 9.29 -8.04
N GLY A 165 -13.93 9.35 -9.28
CA GLY A 165 -13.89 8.22 -10.19
C GLY A 165 -12.96 7.11 -9.70
N SER A 166 -11.80 7.47 -9.15
CA SER A 166 -10.86 6.56 -8.48
C SER A 166 -11.53 5.86 -7.28
N LEU A 167 -12.21 6.59 -6.39
CA LEU A 167 -12.98 6.00 -5.30
C LEU A 167 -14.05 5.02 -5.80
N ALA A 168 -14.87 5.44 -6.76
CA ALA A 168 -15.93 4.60 -7.32
C ALA A 168 -15.34 3.32 -7.95
N LEU A 169 -14.21 3.43 -8.62
CA LEU A 169 -13.50 2.31 -9.23
C LEU A 169 -12.99 1.31 -8.17
N ASN A 170 -12.41 1.81 -7.07
CA ASN A 170 -11.91 0.94 -5.99
C ASN A 170 -13.07 0.23 -5.25
N ILE A 171 -14.19 0.91 -5.02
CA ILE A 171 -15.39 0.28 -4.45
C ILE A 171 -15.94 -0.75 -5.43
N LEU A 172 -16.06 -0.42 -6.71
CA LEU A 172 -16.51 -1.35 -7.75
C LEU A 172 -15.60 -2.58 -7.82
N MET A 173 -14.29 -2.39 -7.76
CA MET A 173 -13.32 -3.49 -7.73
C MET A 173 -13.61 -4.43 -6.54
N SER A 174 -13.74 -3.88 -5.33
CA SER A 174 -14.03 -4.67 -4.13
C SER A 174 -15.34 -5.46 -4.25
N VAL A 175 -16.38 -4.83 -4.78
CA VAL A 175 -17.69 -5.46 -5.00
C VAL A 175 -17.62 -6.55 -6.08
N LEU A 176 -16.94 -6.29 -7.20
CA LEU A 176 -16.80 -7.28 -8.28
C LEU A 176 -15.96 -8.47 -7.84
N CYS A 177 -14.83 -8.25 -7.17
CA CYS A 177 -14.00 -9.33 -6.67
C CYS A 177 -14.78 -10.21 -5.69
N ALA A 178 -15.43 -9.64 -4.68
CA ALA A 178 -16.25 -10.39 -3.73
C ALA A 178 -17.46 -11.07 -4.41
N GLY A 179 -18.08 -10.42 -5.39
CA GLY A 179 -19.19 -10.99 -6.15
C GLY A 179 -18.77 -12.18 -7.00
N PHE A 180 -17.65 -12.09 -7.72
CA PHE A 180 -17.11 -13.21 -8.48
C PHE A 180 -16.68 -14.37 -7.58
N GLU A 181 -16.06 -14.09 -6.43
CA GLU A 181 -15.72 -15.12 -5.44
C GLU A 181 -16.97 -15.84 -4.93
N LEU A 182 -18.00 -15.09 -4.52
CA LEU A 182 -19.25 -15.69 -4.07
C LEU A 182 -19.88 -16.59 -5.13
N VAL A 183 -19.84 -16.18 -6.41
CA VAL A 183 -20.38 -16.98 -7.51
C VAL A 183 -19.50 -18.19 -7.80
N PHE A 184 -18.18 -18.02 -7.91
CA PHE A 184 -17.29 -19.11 -8.32
C PHE A 184 -17.08 -20.12 -7.21
N LEU A 185 -16.91 -19.69 -5.97
CA LEU A 185 -16.70 -20.57 -4.82
C LEU A 185 -18.02 -21.04 -4.21
N GLY A 186 -18.97 -20.12 -3.99
CA GLY A 186 -20.22 -20.42 -3.29
C GLY A 186 -21.28 -21.08 -4.16
N VAL A 187 -21.45 -20.65 -5.42
CA VAL A 187 -22.49 -21.18 -6.31
C VAL A 187 -21.97 -22.34 -7.18
N PHE A 188 -20.80 -22.14 -7.82
CA PHE A 188 -20.25 -23.17 -8.72
C PHE A 188 -19.40 -24.22 -8.00
N GLY A 189 -18.96 -23.95 -6.77
CA GLY A 189 -18.12 -24.86 -6.00
C GLY A 189 -16.74 -25.13 -6.64
N TRP A 190 -16.19 -24.12 -7.35
CA TRP A 190 -14.88 -24.25 -7.97
C TRP A 190 -13.77 -24.24 -6.92
N GLY A 191 -12.61 -24.82 -7.27
CA GLY A 191 -11.47 -24.95 -6.37
C GLY A 191 -10.69 -23.64 -6.12
N VAL A 192 -9.53 -23.79 -5.50
CA VAL A 192 -8.65 -22.67 -5.07
C VAL A 192 -8.25 -21.73 -6.22
N TRP A 193 -8.08 -22.25 -7.43
CA TRP A 193 -7.77 -21.48 -8.62
C TRP A 193 -8.83 -20.42 -8.95
N ALA A 194 -10.07 -20.68 -8.59
CA ALA A 194 -11.18 -19.79 -8.87
C ALA A 194 -11.16 -18.53 -7.98
N ALA A 195 -10.59 -18.60 -6.79
CA ALA A 195 -10.34 -17.43 -5.96
C ALA A 195 -9.36 -16.45 -6.66
N ALA A 196 -8.24 -16.98 -7.20
CA ALA A 196 -7.31 -16.15 -7.99
C ALA A 196 -7.98 -15.57 -9.24
N LEU A 197 -8.82 -16.35 -9.92
CA LEU A 197 -9.55 -15.89 -11.11
C LEU A 197 -10.56 -14.81 -10.76
N ALA A 198 -11.34 -14.97 -9.69
CA ALA A 198 -12.36 -14.02 -9.26
C ALA A 198 -11.78 -12.63 -8.96
N GLY A 199 -10.75 -12.57 -8.11
CA GLY A 199 -10.05 -11.34 -7.81
C GLY A 199 -9.42 -10.69 -9.06
N SER A 200 -8.78 -11.52 -9.91
CA SER A 200 -8.15 -11.03 -11.14
C SER A 200 -9.16 -10.51 -12.17
N LEU A 201 -10.32 -11.14 -12.33
CA LEU A 201 -11.39 -10.66 -13.22
C LEU A 201 -11.98 -9.35 -12.72
N GLY A 202 -12.25 -9.23 -11.41
CA GLY A 202 -12.73 -7.98 -10.83
C GLY A 202 -11.78 -6.82 -11.07
N MET A 203 -10.48 -7.03 -10.84
CA MET A 203 -9.45 -6.04 -11.15
C MET A 203 -9.36 -5.75 -12.65
N GLY A 204 -9.41 -6.77 -13.50
CA GLY A 204 -9.33 -6.65 -14.96
C GLY A 204 -10.46 -5.80 -15.54
N VAL A 205 -11.71 -6.03 -15.11
CA VAL A 205 -12.86 -5.22 -15.50
C VAL A 205 -12.65 -3.75 -15.10
N CYS A 206 -12.17 -3.51 -13.88
CA CYS A 206 -11.89 -2.16 -13.40
C CYS A 206 -10.77 -1.47 -14.19
N VAL A 207 -9.72 -2.20 -14.57
CA VAL A 207 -8.64 -1.68 -15.44
C VAL A 207 -9.20 -1.24 -16.79
N LEU A 208 -10.04 -2.06 -17.42
CA LEU A 208 -10.67 -1.70 -18.70
C LEU A 208 -11.53 -0.43 -18.58
N ILE A 209 -12.31 -0.32 -17.49
CA ILE A 209 -13.10 0.89 -17.21
C ILE A 209 -12.18 2.10 -16.97
N ALA A 210 -11.07 1.92 -16.24
CA ALA A 210 -10.11 2.98 -15.96
C ALA A 210 -9.43 3.53 -17.23
N TYR A 211 -9.25 2.73 -18.27
CA TYR A 211 -8.71 3.19 -19.56
C TYR A 211 -9.66 4.09 -20.35
N ILE A 212 -10.97 3.99 -20.15
CA ILE A 212 -11.97 4.69 -20.97
C ILE A 212 -11.76 6.21 -21.02
N PRO A 213 -11.54 6.95 -19.90
CA PRO A 213 -11.33 8.40 -19.95
C PRO A 213 -10.11 8.81 -20.78
N PHE A 214 -9.04 8.00 -20.74
CA PHE A 214 -7.79 8.26 -21.47
C PHE A 214 -7.94 8.00 -22.97
N LEU A 215 -8.61 6.91 -23.34
CA LEU A 215 -8.88 6.56 -24.74
C LEU A 215 -9.86 7.54 -25.40
N ARG A 216 -10.88 7.99 -24.66
CA ARG A 216 -11.86 8.98 -25.16
C ARG A 216 -11.33 10.43 -25.18
N GLY A 217 -10.08 10.65 -24.77
CA GLY A 217 -9.48 11.99 -24.73
C GLY A 217 -10.12 12.96 -23.74
N LYS A 218 -10.93 12.47 -22.78
CA LYS A 218 -11.57 13.29 -21.73
C LYS A 218 -10.64 13.59 -20.56
N SER A 219 -9.43 13.03 -20.56
CA SER A 219 -8.41 13.22 -19.55
C SER A 219 -7.35 14.23 -20.02
N VAL A 220 -6.66 14.85 -19.04
CA VAL A 220 -5.46 15.67 -19.29
C VAL A 220 -4.34 14.80 -19.85
N LEU A 221 -4.25 13.53 -19.43
CA LEU A 221 -3.32 12.54 -19.96
C LEU A 221 -3.94 11.85 -21.18
N ARG A 222 -3.13 11.68 -22.22
CA ARG A 222 -3.52 11.03 -23.49
C ARG A 222 -2.41 10.13 -23.97
N PHE A 223 -2.79 9.07 -24.67
CA PHE A 223 -1.83 8.22 -25.35
C PHE A 223 -1.16 8.97 -26.50
N THR A 224 0.17 8.86 -26.57
CA THR A 224 1.00 9.45 -27.61
C THR A 224 1.99 8.39 -28.13
N ARG A 225 2.71 8.71 -29.22
CA ARG A 225 3.80 7.82 -29.67
C ARG A 225 4.87 7.74 -28.57
N PRO A 226 5.16 6.55 -28.03
CA PRO A 226 6.10 6.39 -26.93
C PRO A 226 7.52 6.71 -27.37
N ARG A 227 8.22 7.52 -26.58
CA ARG A 227 9.63 7.82 -26.75
C ARG A 227 10.37 7.29 -25.52
N PHE A 228 10.81 6.03 -25.60
CA PHE A 228 11.58 5.42 -24.55
C PHE A 228 13.02 5.98 -24.50
N SER A 229 13.50 6.23 -23.30
CA SER A 229 14.90 6.46 -23.02
C SER A 229 15.29 5.74 -21.74
N TRP A 230 16.54 5.27 -21.66
CA TRP A 230 17.04 4.64 -20.43
C TRP A 230 16.96 5.58 -19.23
N LYS A 231 17.18 6.88 -19.48
CA LYS A 231 17.04 7.93 -18.45
C LYS A 231 15.62 8.00 -17.88
N LEU A 232 14.59 7.90 -18.75
CA LEU A 232 13.19 7.88 -18.32
C LEU A 232 12.88 6.65 -17.48
N VAL A 233 13.25 5.46 -17.94
CA VAL A 233 13.00 4.20 -17.21
C VAL A 233 13.67 4.22 -15.84
N ARG A 234 14.96 4.63 -15.79
CA ARG A 234 15.70 4.78 -14.54
C ARG A 234 15.06 5.79 -13.60
N HIS A 235 14.54 6.90 -14.12
CA HIS A 235 13.89 7.93 -13.31
C HIS A 235 12.57 7.42 -12.73
N ILE A 236 11.73 6.73 -13.52
CA ILE A 236 10.50 6.08 -13.06
C ILE A 236 10.84 5.07 -11.96
N ALA A 237 11.79 4.16 -12.21
CA ALA A 237 12.19 3.16 -11.22
C ALA A 237 12.70 3.80 -9.93
N ALA A 238 13.53 4.84 -10.02
CA ALA A 238 14.03 5.55 -8.84
C ALA A 238 12.89 6.16 -8.01
N CYS A 239 11.89 6.80 -8.64
CA CYS A 239 10.74 7.38 -7.95
C CYS A 239 9.83 6.34 -7.30
N GLY A 240 9.74 5.13 -7.85
CA GLY A 240 8.93 4.04 -7.28
C GLY A 240 9.67 3.19 -6.23
N THR A 241 11.00 3.24 -6.22
CA THR A 241 11.85 2.45 -5.29
C THR A 241 11.44 2.59 -3.82
N PRO A 242 11.05 3.76 -3.27
CA PRO A 242 10.65 3.87 -1.88
C PRO A 242 9.46 2.96 -1.53
N ASN A 243 8.43 2.89 -2.37
CA ASN A 243 7.27 2.04 -2.14
C ASN A 243 7.60 0.55 -2.28
N PHE A 244 8.39 0.20 -3.29
CA PHE A 244 8.88 -1.16 -3.46
C PHE A 244 9.67 -1.63 -2.23
N LEU A 245 10.64 -0.83 -1.78
CA LEU A 245 11.44 -1.14 -0.59
C LEU A 245 10.59 -1.20 0.68
N ASN A 246 9.58 -0.34 0.81
CA ASN A 246 8.64 -0.38 1.93
C ASN A 246 7.93 -1.74 2.02
N ASN A 247 7.37 -2.21 0.92
CA ASN A 247 6.63 -3.46 0.86
C ASN A 247 7.54 -4.67 1.14
N VAL A 248 8.71 -4.74 0.50
CA VAL A 248 9.66 -5.84 0.71
C VAL A 248 10.21 -5.84 2.13
N SER A 249 10.62 -4.69 2.65
CA SER A 249 11.16 -4.55 4.01
C SER A 249 10.13 -4.92 5.07
N ALA A 250 8.86 -4.52 4.88
CA ALA A 250 7.77 -4.87 5.79
C ALA A 250 7.57 -6.39 5.87
N ARG A 251 7.63 -7.11 4.74
CA ARG A 251 7.52 -8.59 4.72
C ARG A 251 8.69 -9.27 5.42
N ILE A 252 9.91 -8.78 5.22
CA ILE A 252 11.10 -9.31 5.92
C ILE A 252 10.92 -9.14 7.43
N THR A 253 10.52 -7.97 7.87
CA THR A 253 10.30 -7.69 9.30
C THR A 253 9.18 -8.55 9.88
N GLU A 254 8.08 -8.76 9.17
CA GLU A 254 6.98 -9.62 9.59
C GLU A 254 7.42 -11.07 9.77
N ILE A 255 8.21 -11.61 8.84
CA ILE A 255 8.78 -12.97 8.93
C ILE A 255 9.69 -13.08 10.17
N LEU A 256 10.58 -12.10 10.37
CA LEU A 256 11.47 -12.07 11.54
C LEU A 256 10.69 -12.01 12.87
N MET A 257 9.67 -11.14 12.93
CA MET A 257 8.81 -11.01 14.11
C MET A 257 8.10 -12.32 14.44
N ASN A 258 7.47 -12.94 13.44
CA ASN A 258 6.79 -14.23 13.64
C ASN A 258 7.75 -15.32 14.10
N ALA A 259 8.94 -15.45 13.50
CA ALA A 259 9.94 -16.43 13.90
C ALA A 259 10.41 -16.23 15.35
N ILE A 260 10.56 -14.99 15.79
CA ILE A 260 10.95 -14.66 17.16
C ILE A 260 9.82 -14.93 18.14
N LEU A 261 8.59 -14.55 17.80
CA LEU A 261 7.41 -14.76 18.65
C LEU A 261 7.12 -16.24 18.91
N VAL A 262 7.30 -17.09 17.88
CA VAL A 262 7.19 -18.55 18.06
C VAL A 262 8.17 -19.05 19.12
N ARG A 263 9.41 -18.55 19.14
CA ARG A 263 10.46 -18.95 20.11
C ARG A 263 10.22 -18.40 21.51
N LEU A 264 9.75 -17.15 21.64
CA LEU A 264 9.62 -16.47 22.93
C LEU A 264 8.31 -16.79 23.66
N GLY A 265 7.21 -16.98 22.95
CA GLY A 265 5.89 -17.10 23.55
C GLY A 265 4.97 -18.14 22.91
N GLY A 266 5.50 -18.90 21.93
CA GLY A 266 4.75 -19.95 21.25
C GLY A 266 3.49 -19.45 20.54
N ALA A 267 2.51 -20.33 20.38
CA ALA A 267 1.26 -20.05 19.66
C ALA A 267 0.47 -18.87 20.24
N MET A 268 0.50 -18.68 21.58
CA MET A 268 -0.20 -17.58 22.23
C MET A 268 0.36 -16.21 21.81
N ALA A 269 1.69 -16.05 21.78
CA ALA A 269 2.30 -14.79 21.37
C ALA A 269 2.05 -14.47 19.89
N VAL A 270 2.03 -15.50 19.03
CA VAL A 270 1.68 -15.35 17.60
C VAL A 270 0.22 -14.94 17.44
N SER A 271 -0.69 -15.53 18.22
CA SER A 271 -2.12 -15.13 18.19
C SER A 271 -2.32 -13.69 18.63
N VAL A 272 -1.65 -13.25 19.70
CA VAL A 272 -1.67 -11.85 20.15
C VAL A 272 -1.14 -10.94 19.06
N TYR A 273 -0.02 -11.26 18.41
CA TYR A 273 0.54 -10.49 17.33
C TYR A 273 -0.40 -10.42 16.12
N GLY A 274 -1.11 -11.51 15.83
CA GLY A 274 -2.16 -11.53 14.82
C GLY A 274 -3.24 -10.47 15.06
N VAL A 275 -3.72 -10.33 16.30
CA VAL A 275 -4.67 -9.27 16.69
C VAL A 275 -4.09 -7.87 16.43
N LEU A 276 -2.82 -7.64 16.80
CA LEU A 276 -2.15 -6.35 16.55
C LEU A 276 -2.05 -6.04 15.06
N LEU A 277 -1.70 -7.03 14.23
CA LEU A 277 -1.62 -6.87 12.78
C LEU A 277 -2.98 -6.60 12.14
N PHE A 278 -4.06 -7.20 12.63
CA PHE A 278 -5.41 -6.89 12.16
C PHE A 278 -5.82 -5.46 12.47
N VAL A 279 -5.56 -4.97 13.68
CA VAL A 279 -5.81 -3.58 14.06
C VAL A 279 -4.98 -2.64 13.18
N ASP A 280 -3.72 -2.96 12.96
CA ASP A 280 -2.84 -2.19 12.08
C ASP A 280 -3.30 -2.22 10.63
N GLY A 281 -3.78 -3.36 10.15
CA GLY A 281 -4.35 -3.57 8.82
C GLY A 281 -5.61 -2.75 8.52
N LEU A 282 -6.29 -2.20 9.54
CA LEU A 282 -7.39 -1.24 9.40
C LEU A 282 -6.90 0.21 9.48
N ILE A 283 -5.94 0.50 10.36
CA ILE A 283 -5.46 1.87 10.62
C ILE A 283 -4.47 2.34 9.55
N GLN A 284 -3.55 1.49 9.15
CA GLN A 284 -2.50 1.85 8.20
C GLN A 284 -3.04 2.22 6.80
N PRO A 285 -4.02 1.49 6.21
CA PRO A 285 -4.62 1.88 4.94
C PRO A 285 -5.29 3.26 4.97
N LEU A 286 -5.91 3.63 6.10
CA LEU A 286 -6.47 4.97 6.27
C LEU A 286 -5.39 6.05 6.19
N LEU A 287 -4.26 5.84 6.86
CA LEU A 287 -3.12 6.75 6.82
C LEU A 287 -2.55 6.86 5.39
N TYR A 288 -2.41 5.73 4.68
CA TYR A 288 -1.97 5.69 3.29
C TYR A 288 -2.95 6.46 2.39
N GLY A 289 -4.25 6.21 2.53
CA GLY A 289 -5.28 6.88 1.74
C GLY A 289 -5.28 8.40 1.93
N ILE A 290 -5.01 8.89 3.15
CA ILE A 290 -4.92 10.33 3.43
C ILE A 290 -3.67 10.94 2.77
N CYS A 291 -2.50 10.33 2.95
CA CYS A 291 -1.23 10.92 2.52
C CYS A 291 -1.03 10.79 1.00
N ASP A 292 -1.26 9.60 0.44
CA ASP A 292 -0.97 9.33 -0.96
C ASP A 292 -1.97 9.97 -1.92
N ALA A 293 -3.20 10.21 -1.47
CA ALA A 293 -4.19 10.95 -2.26
C ALA A 293 -3.78 12.40 -2.56
N LEU A 294 -2.89 12.97 -1.77
CA LEU A 294 -2.38 14.34 -1.95
C LEU A 294 -1.11 14.42 -2.78
N GLN A 295 -0.43 13.29 -3.04
CA GLN A 295 0.80 13.28 -3.86
C GLN A 295 0.63 13.98 -5.21
N PRO A 296 -0.45 13.75 -6.00
CA PRO A 296 -0.64 14.43 -7.27
C PRO A 296 -0.71 15.95 -7.13
N ALA A 297 -1.41 16.44 -6.10
CA ALA A 297 -1.56 17.87 -5.85
C ALA A 297 -0.25 18.53 -5.42
N VAL A 298 0.52 17.85 -4.58
CA VAL A 298 1.85 18.28 -4.14
C VAL A 298 2.81 18.31 -5.33
N GLY A 299 2.91 17.22 -6.10
CA GLY A 299 3.79 17.12 -7.27
C GLY A 299 3.46 18.16 -8.34
N TYR A 300 2.16 18.38 -8.62
CA TYR A 300 1.72 19.43 -9.53
C TYR A 300 2.17 20.83 -9.10
N ASN A 301 1.91 21.21 -7.85
CA ASN A 301 2.27 22.54 -7.35
C ASN A 301 3.79 22.70 -7.20
N TRP A 302 4.52 21.62 -6.90
CA TRP A 302 5.98 21.59 -6.91
C TRP A 302 6.53 21.87 -8.31
N GLY A 303 6.01 21.18 -9.34
CA GLY A 303 6.36 21.43 -10.73
C GLY A 303 6.05 22.86 -11.20
N ALA A 304 4.94 23.43 -10.70
CA ALA A 304 4.54 24.81 -10.96
C ALA A 304 5.32 25.86 -10.13
N ARG A 305 6.29 25.47 -9.31
CA ARG A 305 7.07 26.32 -8.39
C ARG A 305 6.21 27.11 -7.38
N LYS A 306 5.00 26.61 -7.05
CA LYS A 306 4.11 27.22 -6.06
C LYS A 306 4.42 26.71 -4.65
N TYR A 307 5.62 26.94 -4.14
CA TYR A 307 6.11 26.35 -2.89
C TYR A 307 5.30 26.73 -1.65
N SER A 308 4.75 27.95 -1.58
CA SER A 308 3.85 28.36 -0.51
C SER A 308 2.60 27.48 -0.44
N ARG A 309 2.06 27.11 -1.61
CA ARG A 309 0.89 26.24 -1.73
C ARG A 309 1.24 24.78 -1.41
N VAL A 310 2.41 24.31 -1.82
CA VAL A 310 2.93 22.99 -1.43
C VAL A 310 2.98 22.87 0.09
N ARG A 311 3.57 23.86 0.76
CA ARG A 311 3.64 23.90 2.24
C ARG A 311 2.26 23.91 2.91
N ALA A 312 1.29 24.60 2.32
CA ALA A 312 -0.08 24.64 2.84
C ALA A 312 -0.79 23.30 2.72
N ILE A 313 -0.66 22.58 1.57
CA ILE A 313 -1.21 21.25 1.35
C ILE A 313 -0.54 20.24 2.29
N GLU A 314 0.80 20.29 2.41
CA GLU A 314 1.58 19.46 3.33
C GLU A 314 1.12 19.62 4.78
N ARG A 315 0.94 20.87 5.24
CA ARG A 315 0.43 21.15 6.59
C ARG A 315 -0.94 20.52 6.82
N CYS A 316 -1.87 20.63 5.86
CA CYS A 316 -3.18 19.99 5.96
C CYS A 316 -3.05 18.46 6.04
N CYS A 317 -2.16 17.87 5.22
CA CYS A 317 -1.90 16.43 5.22
C CYS A 317 -1.36 15.97 6.59
N PHE A 318 -0.37 16.65 7.13
CA PHE A 318 0.27 16.30 8.41
C PHE A 318 -0.71 16.44 9.57
N ILE A 319 -1.49 17.51 9.62
CA ILE A 319 -2.53 17.69 10.66
C ILE A 319 -3.59 16.61 10.52
N GLY A 320 -4.08 16.34 9.32
CA GLY A 320 -5.09 15.32 9.08
C GLY A 320 -4.61 13.91 9.46
N ALA A 321 -3.38 13.56 9.07
CA ALA A 321 -2.77 12.28 9.42
C ALA A 321 -2.58 12.15 10.95
N ALA A 322 -2.08 13.20 11.61
CA ALA A 322 -1.91 13.23 13.07
C ALA A 322 -3.24 13.08 13.80
N VAL A 323 -4.23 13.89 13.46
CA VAL A 323 -5.56 13.85 14.10
C VAL A 323 -6.20 12.47 13.93
N THR A 324 -6.14 11.90 12.71
CA THR A 324 -6.73 10.59 12.45
C THR A 324 -6.05 9.49 13.25
N THR A 325 -4.72 9.41 13.23
CA THR A 325 -4.01 8.33 13.93
C THR A 325 -4.08 8.46 15.45
N ILE A 326 -4.05 9.69 15.98
CA ILE A 326 -4.21 9.93 17.41
C ILE A 326 -5.65 9.59 17.87
N ALA A 327 -6.66 9.97 17.09
CA ALA A 327 -8.05 9.60 17.39
C ALA A 327 -8.24 8.08 17.38
N LEU A 328 -7.66 7.38 16.40
CA LEU A 328 -7.70 5.92 16.33
C LEU A 328 -6.91 5.26 17.47
N MET A 329 -5.80 5.85 17.92
CA MET A 329 -5.10 5.39 19.11
C MET A 329 -6.02 5.43 20.35
N PHE A 330 -6.72 6.54 20.56
CA PHE A 330 -7.67 6.64 21.68
C PHE A 330 -8.80 5.63 21.55
N LEU A 331 -9.34 5.43 20.36
CA LEU A 331 -10.37 4.43 20.10
C LEU A 331 -9.90 3.00 20.43
N VAL A 332 -8.70 2.63 20.00
CA VAL A 332 -8.11 1.31 20.29
C VAL A 332 -7.88 1.12 21.79
N ARG A 333 -7.56 2.18 22.51
CA ARG A 333 -7.32 2.13 23.98
C ARG A 333 -8.59 2.17 24.80
N SER A 334 -9.69 2.72 24.29
CA SER A 334 -10.95 2.80 25.03
C SER A 334 -11.61 1.44 25.22
N GLU A 335 -11.54 0.58 24.19
CA GLU A 335 -12.26 -0.70 24.18
C GLU A 335 -11.38 -1.87 23.66
N PRO A 336 -10.21 -2.13 24.27
CA PRO A 336 -9.30 -3.16 23.79
C PRO A 336 -9.91 -4.57 23.87
N THR A 337 -10.72 -4.83 24.89
CA THR A 337 -11.39 -6.12 25.09
C THR A 337 -12.39 -6.42 23.96
N PHE A 338 -13.19 -5.43 23.57
CA PHE A 338 -14.12 -5.57 22.43
C PHE A 338 -13.38 -5.89 21.14
N ILE A 339 -12.28 -5.19 20.88
CA ILE A 339 -11.45 -5.42 19.69
C ILE A 339 -10.89 -6.83 19.69
N ILE A 340 -10.36 -7.32 20.83
CA ILE A 340 -9.79 -8.65 20.91
C ILE A 340 -10.86 -9.73 20.68
N HIS A 341 -12.04 -9.60 21.28
CA HIS A 341 -13.15 -10.55 21.08
C HIS A 341 -13.69 -10.55 19.64
N LEU A 342 -13.57 -9.44 18.91
CA LEU A 342 -13.93 -9.41 17.49
C LEU A 342 -13.10 -10.38 16.64
N PHE A 343 -11.82 -10.59 17.01
CA PHE A 343 -10.90 -11.47 16.28
C PHE A 343 -10.73 -12.84 16.91
N VAL A 344 -10.86 -12.92 18.23
CA VAL A 344 -10.75 -14.16 19.01
C VAL A 344 -11.94 -14.24 19.96
N PRO A 345 -13.12 -14.69 19.47
CA PRO A 345 -14.34 -14.75 20.28
C PRO A 345 -14.19 -15.57 21.56
N ASP A 346 -13.47 -16.68 21.49
CA ASP A 346 -13.25 -17.62 22.61
C ASP A 346 -11.92 -17.36 23.35
N ALA A 347 -11.46 -16.10 23.39
CA ALA A 347 -10.22 -15.76 24.08
C ALA A 347 -10.30 -16.09 25.57
N ASN A 348 -9.41 -16.95 26.02
CA ASN A 348 -9.27 -17.22 27.46
C ASN A 348 -8.68 -15.99 28.19
N GLN A 349 -8.87 -15.92 29.53
CA GLN A 349 -8.48 -14.76 30.33
C GLN A 349 -6.98 -14.43 30.20
N LYS A 350 -6.13 -15.43 30.03
CA LYS A 350 -4.68 -15.23 29.87
C LYS A 350 -4.34 -14.55 28.54
N LEU A 351 -4.95 -15.02 27.44
CA LEU A 351 -4.81 -14.40 26.12
C LEU A 351 -5.33 -12.96 26.14
N LEU A 352 -6.52 -12.74 26.73
CA LEU A 352 -7.16 -11.45 26.84
C LEU A 352 -6.27 -10.43 27.57
N ASN A 353 -5.74 -10.80 28.73
CA ASN A 353 -4.85 -9.94 29.50
C ASN A 353 -3.55 -9.61 28.74
N THR A 354 -2.95 -10.62 28.09
CA THR A 354 -1.72 -10.42 27.31
C THR A 354 -1.98 -9.56 26.08
N ALA A 355 -3.06 -9.81 25.35
CA ALA A 355 -3.43 -9.04 24.17
C ALA A 355 -3.80 -7.58 24.50
N THR A 356 -4.51 -7.35 25.61
CA THR A 356 -4.83 -6.00 26.10
C THR A 356 -3.57 -5.21 26.44
N ALA A 357 -2.62 -5.81 27.14
CA ALA A 357 -1.34 -5.19 27.46
C ALA A 357 -0.53 -4.91 26.19
N ALA A 358 -0.45 -5.89 25.29
CA ALA A 358 0.24 -5.75 23.99
C ALA A 358 -0.37 -4.65 23.13
N LEU A 359 -1.71 -4.62 23.00
CA LEU A 359 -2.43 -3.62 22.20
C LEU A 359 -2.26 -2.21 22.80
N SER A 360 -2.27 -2.10 24.12
CA SER A 360 -2.04 -0.83 24.81
C SER A 360 -0.64 -0.27 24.54
N LEU A 361 0.41 -1.12 24.56
CA LEU A 361 1.78 -0.71 24.23
C LEU A 361 1.94 -0.40 22.74
N PHE A 362 1.42 -1.26 21.88
CA PHE A 362 1.51 -1.13 20.43
C PHE A 362 0.84 0.15 19.93
N SER A 363 -0.30 0.54 20.53
CA SER A 363 -1.06 1.73 20.15
C SER A 363 -0.28 3.04 20.27
N PHE A 364 0.75 3.11 21.11
CA PHE A 364 1.61 4.28 21.21
C PHE A 364 2.36 4.61 19.90
N ALA A 365 2.52 3.63 19.00
CA ALA A 365 3.08 3.87 17.68
C ALA A 365 2.29 4.92 16.89
N TYR A 366 0.99 4.98 17.08
CA TYR A 366 0.11 5.91 16.35
C TYR A 366 0.29 7.38 16.72
N LEU A 367 0.98 7.69 17.83
CA LEU A 367 1.37 9.05 18.19
C LEU A 367 2.40 9.65 17.21
N THR A 368 3.28 8.83 16.67
CA THR A 368 4.45 9.32 15.91
C THR A 368 4.52 8.77 14.49
N ARG A 369 3.89 7.62 14.21
CA ARG A 369 3.97 6.90 12.94
C ARG A 369 3.50 7.73 11.74
N TRP A 370 2.48 8.57 11.93
CA TRP A 370 1.95 9.45 10.89
C TRP A 370 3.03 10.37 10.31
N LEU A 371 3.97 10.86 11.14
CA LEU A 371 5.01 11.78 10.71
C LEU A 371 6.00 11.09 9.75
N GLY A 372 6.40 9.85 10.07
CA GLY A 372 7.25 9.04 9.19
C GLY A 372 6.63 8.85 7.82
N PHE A 373 5.39 8.36 7.79
CA PHE A 373 4.72 8.06 6.55
C PHE A 373 4.33 9.31 5.74
N ALA A 374 3.79 10.34 6.39
CA ALA A 374 3.45 11.59 5.70
C ALA A 374 4.70 12.27 5.11
N THR A 375 5.84 12.21 5.80
CA THR A 375 7.11 12.72 5.26
C THR A 375 7.61 11.89 4.10
N GLN A 376 7.53 10.56 4.17
CA GLN A 376 7.87 9.66 3.06
C GLN A 376 7.04 9.99 1.82
N SER A 377 5.72 10.06 1.97
CA SER A 377 4.77 10.39 0.89
C SER A 377 5.06 11.77 0.28
N TYR A 378 5.36 12.75 1.12
CA TYR A 378 5.76 14.09 0.69
C TYR A 378 7.07 14.09 -0.11
N MET A 379 8.12 13.36 0.36
CA MET A 379 9.40 13.25 -0.35
C MET A 379 9.22 12.57 -1.72
N ILE A 380 8.36 11.57 -1.82
CA ILE A 380 7.97 10.94 -3.09
C ILE A 380 7.36 12.00 -4.00
N ALA A 381 6.36 12.72 -3.52
CA ALA A 381 5.58 13.67 -4.32
C ALA A 381 6.43 14.81 -4.92
N ILE A 382 7.48 15.26 -4.23
CA ILE A 382 8.41 16.30 -4.70
C ILE A 382 9.61 15.76 -5.50
N GLY A 383 9.63 14.44 -5.78
CA GLY A 383 10.70 13.83 -6.58
C GLY A 383 12.03 13.68 -5.86
N LYS A 384 12.02 13.46 -4.54
CA LYS A 384 13.21 13.15 -3.72
C LYS A 384 13.22 11.68 -3.28
N PRO A 385 13.42 10.71 -4.20
CA PRO A 385 13.25 9.28 -3.92
C PRO A 385 14.27 8.73 -2.92
N PHE A 386 15.48 9.27 -2.86
CA PHE A 386 16.50 8.81 -1.92
C PHE A 386 16.07 9.06 -0.45
N GLN A 387 15.58 10.27 -0.16
CA GLN A 387 15.09 10.60 1.18
C GLN A 387 13.86 9.77 1.56
N ALA A 388 12.96 9.55 0.60
CA ALA A 388 11.80 8.71 0.79
C ALA A 388 12.18 7.24 1.05
N ALA A 389 13.13 6.69 0.28
CA ALA A 389 13.64 5.33 0.48
C ALA A 389 14.36 5.16 1.82
N LEU A 390 15.12 6.18 2.24
CA LEU A 390 15.78 6.18 3.54
C LEU A 390 14.76 6.08 4.69
N ILE A 391 13.69 6.89 4.66
CA ILE A 391 12.61 6.82 5.65
C ILE A 391 11.94 5.44 5.58
N SER A 392 11.61 4.98 4.39
CA SER A 392 10.92 3.71 4.15
C SER A 392 11.67 2.53 4.76
N VAL A 393 12.92 2.30 4.34
CA VAL A 393 13.73 1.16 4.83
C VAL A 393 14.04 1.30 6.31
N SER A 394 14.31 2.53 6.78
CA SER A 394 14.57 2.77 8.21
C SER A 394 13.35 2.39 9.06
N THR A 395 12.15 2.81 8.66
CA THR A 395 10.92 2.59 9.42
C THR A 395 10.48 1.13 9.39
N THR A 396 10.60 0.45 8.24
CA THR A 396 10.03 -0.88 8.05
C THR A 396 11.00 -2.02 8.29
N LEU A 397 12.31 -1.77 8.30
CA LEU A 397 13.32 -2.82 8.50
C LEU A 397 14.41 -2.42 9.51
N ALA A 398 15.13 -1.32 9.25
CA ALA A 398 16.35 -1.03 10.03
C ALA A 398 16.04 -0.74 11.51
N PHE A 399 15.05 0.10 11.81
CA PHE A 399 14.66 0.41 13.19
C PHE A 399 13.97 -0.76 13.88
N PRO A 400 13.02 -1.51 13.26
CA PRO A 400 12.50 -2.73 13.86
C PRO A 400 13.59 -3.74 14.20
N VAL A 401 14.56 -3.99 13.33
CA VAL A 401 15.68 -4.90 13.62
C VAL A 401 16.57 -4.35 14.74
N LEU A 402 16.86 -3.06 14.72
CA LEU A 402 17.62 -2.40 15.81
C LEU A 402 16.92 -2.59 17.16
N PHE A 403 15.62 -2.32 17.23
CA PHE A 403 14.88 -2.44 18.49
C PHE A 403 14.59 -3.90 18.88
N LEU A 404 14.56 -4.85 17.95
CA LEU A 404 14.59 -6.27 18.29
C LEU A 404 15.84 -6.63 19.11
N ILE A 405 16.98 -6.06 18.75
CA ILE A 405 18.25 -6.30 19.46
C ILE A 405 18.26 -5.55 20.80
N LEU A 406 17.94 -4.25 20.78
CA LEU A 406 18.00 -3.40 21.97
C LEU A 406 16.97 -3.76 23.06
N LEU A 407 15.77 -4.16 22.66
CA LEU A 407 14.68 -4.52 23.57
C LEU A 407 14.62 -6.02 23.85
N TRP A 408 15.56 -6.81 23.34
CA TRP A 408 15.64 -8.25 23.56
C TRP A 408 15.56 -8.67 25.04
N PRO A 409 16.24 -7.99 25.98
CA PRO A 409 16.19 -8.35 27.41
C PRO A 409 14.78 -8.24 28.01
N LEU A 410 13.86 -7.49 27.39
CA LEU A 410 12.48 -7.32 27.86
C LEU A 410 11.54 -8.45 27.38
N GLY A 411 12.05 -9.44 26.62
CA GLY A 411 11.25 -10.53 26.10
C GLY A 411 10.04 -10.07 25.28
N LEU A 412 8.85 -10.62 25.53
CA LEU A 412 7.62 -10.27 24.79
C LEU A 412 7.25 -8.79 24.91
N THR A 413 7.47 -8.16 26.06
CA THR A 413 7.22 -6.72 26.24
C THR A 413 8.08 -5.89 25.28
N GLY A 414 9.33 -6.29 25.06
CA GLY A 414 10.22 -5.66 24.08
C GLY A 414 9.69 -5.78 22.65
N ILE A 415 9.07 -6.91 22.29
CA ILE A 415 8.43 -7.08 20.99
C ILE A 415 7.24 -6.12 20.81
N TRP A 416 6.39 -5.99 21.85
CA TRP A 416 5.25 -5.06 21.79
C TRP A 416 5.67 -3.59 21.72
N LEU A 417 6.80 -3.24 22.30
CA LEU A 417 7.38 -1.89 22.25
C LEU A 417 8.17 -1.61 20.97
N ASN A 418 8.46 -2.62 20.17
CA ASN A 418 9.27 -2.46 18.94
C ASN A 418 8.67 -1.44 17.96
N LEU A 419 7.37 -1.58 17.66
CA LEU A 419 6.72 -0.66 16.71
C LEU A 419 6.66 0.79 17.23
N PRO A 420 6.26 1.08 18.48
CA PRO A 420 6.31 2.43 19.04
C PRO A 420 7.71 3.05 19.02
N ALA A 421 8.72 2.28 19.39
CA ALA A 421 10.11 2.75 19.40
C ALA A 421 10.60 3.06 17.96
N SER A 422 10.33 2.14 17.03
CA SER A 422 10.66 2.32 15.62
C SER A 422 9.97 3.53 15.00
N ALA A 423 8.67 3.71 15.27
CA ALA A 423 7.89 4.85 14.80
C ALA A 423 8.42 6.18 15.37
N THR A 424 8.83 6.20 16.63
CA THR A 424 9.40 7.38 17.27
C THR A 424 10.74 7.77 16.63
N LEU A 425 11.62 6.80 16.40
CA LEU A 425 12.91 7.06 15.74
C LEU A 425 12.72 7.48 14.27
N ALA A 426 11.74 6.90 13.58
CA ALA A 426 11.34 7.32 12.24
C ALA A 426 10.81 8.76 12.21
N ALA A 427 10.06 9.18 13.23
CA ALA A 427 9.60 10.55 13.37
C ALA A 427 10.79 11.52 13.57
N VAL A 428 11.77 11.16 14.37
CA VAL A 428 13.01 11.96 14.54
C VAL A 428 13.76 12.11 13.22
N LEU A 429 13.95 11.00 12.49
CA LEU A 429 14.57 11.01 11.15
C LEU A 429 13.80 11.93 10.20
N SER A 430 12.47 11.86 10.21
CA SER A 430 11.59 12.68 9.38
C SER A 430 11.73 14.16 9.69
N VAL A 431 11.81 14.55 10.97
CA VAL A 431 12.08 15.94 11.39
C VAL A 431 13.42 16.43 10.86
N VAL A 432 14.46 15.60 10.93
CA VAL A 432 15.80 15.96 10.40
C VAL A 432 15.74 16.20 8.88
N ILE A 433 15.08 15.31 8.14
CA ILE A 433 14.93 15.42 6.68
C ILE A 433 14.13 16.67 6.31
N LEU A 434 13.01 16.93 7.00
CA LEU A 434 12.19 18.13 6.76
C LEU A 434 12.93 19.43 7.08
N ARG A 435 13.74 19.45 8.14
CA ARG A 435 14.58 20.62 8.47
C ARG A 435 15.64 20.87 7.40
N ARG A 436 16.27 19.83 6.87
CA ARG A 436 17.23 19.97 5.76
C ARG A 436 16.56 20.50 4.50
N LEU A 437 15.41 19.95 4.14
CA LEU A 437 14.63 20.40 2.98
C LEU A 437 14.26 21.89 3.11
N ARG A 438 13.80 22.32 4.28
CA ARG A 438 13.45 23.74 4.50
C ARG A 438 14.65 24.66 4.31
N ARG A 439 15.84 24.27 4.75
CA ARG A 439 17.08 25.05 4.56
C ARG A 439 17.46 25.11 3.08
N GLU A 440 17.38 24.00 2.34
CA GLU A 440 17.64 23.97 0.89
C GLU A 440 16.70 24.95 0.14
N LEU A 441 15.41 24.92 0.45
CA LEU A 441 14.42 25.79 -0.19
C LEU A 441 14.63 27.29 0.16
N GLN A 442 15.08 27.61 1.36
CA GLN A 442 15.39 29.00 1.75
C GLN A 442 16.63 29.52 1.04
N GLN A 443 17.59 28.65 0.70
CA GLN A 443 18.80 29.04 -0.05
C GLN A 443 18.51 29.22 -1.56
N GLU A 444 17.50 28.54 -2.10
CA GLU A 444 17.06 28.71 -3.50
C GLU A 444 16.19 29.97 -3.70
N ASP A 445 15.52 30.44 -2.64
CA ASP A 445 14.67 31.64 -2.64
C ASP A 445 15.49 32.93 -2.35
N ALA A 446 16.73 32.83 -1.85
CA ALA A 446 17.67 33.92 -1.56
C ALA A 446 18.66 34.16 -2.72
#